data_c60ea7c46bccf30486c3b2d34e436a2f
#
_entry.id   c60ea7c46bccf30486c3b2d34e436a2f
#
_cell.length_a   1.000
_cell.length_b   1.000
_cell.length_c   1.000
_cell.angle_alpha   90.00
_cell.angle_beta   90.00
_cell.angle_gamma   90.00
#
_symmetry.space_group_name_H-M   'P 1'
#
loop_
_entity.id
_entity.type
_entity.pdbx_description
1 polymer ?
#
loop_
_entity_poly.entity_id
_entity_poly.type
_entity_poly.pdbx_seq_one_letter_code
_entity_poly.pdbx_strand_id
1 'polypeptide(L)'
;MNIAVYDMSGKQVGSYEIDPAELAPRVSKQLLHDAVVMYQANQRQGTQKTKTRGEVAGSTRKLYKQKGTGNARAGGRRSGTRRGGGHIFAKRPRDFGWRMPRKALQQAARMALASRIADDEVKLIDSLVVSEPKTAVVAGMLKKLGLGEKTVLFAPEKHDAAFWKSARNIDGVSVSPVAELNAWSILRPRSILMTRAAIDAFRASAVEANKPAAAAGKKKPAKKPAARAAKKEAK
;
A
#
# COMPACT_ATOMS: atom_id res chain seq x y z
N MET A 1 20.03 -15.22 13.20
CA MET A 1 19.24 -16.26 12.53
C MET A 1 19.86 -16.63 11.20
N ASN A 2 19.86 -17.91 10.83
CA ASN A 2 20.45 -18.37 9.57
C ASN A 2 19.35 -18.65 8.56
N ILE A 3 19.30 -17.88 7.48
CA ILE A 3 18.31 -18.07 6.39
C ILE A 3 18.98 -18.92 5.31
N ALA A 4 18.29 -19.98 4.87
CA ALA A 4 18.78 -20.83 3.78
C ALA A 4 18.76 -20.09 2.44
N VAL A 5 19.86 -20.19 1.69
CA VAL A 5 20.01 -19.62 0.34
C VAL A 5 19.88 -20.73 -0.66
N TYR A 6 19.00 -20.53 -1.64
CA TYR A 6 18.68 -21.47 -2.70
C TYR A 6 19.14 -20.98 -4.07
N ASP A 7 19.38 -21.89 -4.95
CA ASP A 7 19.53 -21.62 -6.38
C ASP A 7 18.15 -21.69 -7.08
N MET A 8 18.06 -21.25 -8.32
CA MET A 8 16.86 -21.38 -9.15
C MET A 8 16.48 -22.86 -9.39
N SER A 9 17.40 -23.80 -9.24
CA SER A 9 17.13 -25.24 -9.29
C SER A 9 16.43 -25.77 -8.01
N GLY A 10 16.29 -24.97 -6.95
CA GLY A 10 15.75 -25.36 -5.65
C GLY A 10 16.73 -26.05 -4.72
N LYS A 11 18.01 -26.12 -5.10
CA LYS A 11 19.09 -26.66 -4.24
C LYS A 11 19.56 -25.59 -3.28
N GLN A 12 19.84 -25.98 -2.04
CA GLN A 12 20.45 -25.10 -1.05
C GLN A 12 21.93 -24.94 -1.38
N VAL A 13 22.38 -23.69 -1.58
CA VAL A 13 23.77 -23.34 -1.92
C VAL A 13 24.52 -22.86 -0.68
N GLY A 14 23.82 -22.31 0.32
CA GLY A 14 24.46 -21.79 1.52
C GLY A 14 23.45 -21.28 2.54
N SER A 15 23.96 -20.54 3.52
CA SER A 15 23.17 -19.83 4.52
C SER A 15 23.59 -18.37 4.58
N TYR A 16 22.65 -17.49 4.95
CA TYR A 16 22.87 -16.08 5.17
C TYR A 16 22.52 -15.74 6.62
N GLU A 17 23.46 -15.16 7.32
CA GLU A 17 23.26 -14.79 8.72
C GLU A 17 22.73 -13.37 8.84
N ILE A 18 21.61 -13.22 9.53
CA ILE A 18 21.00 -11.92 9.82
C ILE A 18 20.41 -11.91 11.23
N ASP A 19 20.58 -10.79 11.92
CA ASP A 19 19.88 -10.53 13.16
C ASP A 19 18.65 -9.65 12.87
N PRO A 20 17.41 -10.14 13.10
CA PRO A 20 16.20 -9.33 12.94
C PRO A 20 16.21 -8.04 13.76
N ALA A 21 16.95 -8.01 14.88
CA ALA A 21 17.09 -6.83 15.73
C ALA A 21 17.84 -5.67 15.04
N GLU A 22 18.72 -5.95 14.06
CA GLU A 22 19.38 -4.91 13.27
C GLU A 22 18.39 -4.14 12.40
N LEU A 23 17.36 -4.80 11.88
CA LEU A 23 16.31 -4.17 11.09
C LEU A 23 15.34 -3.40 11.99
N ALA A 24 14.89 -4.04 13.06
CA ALA A 24 13.97 -3.44 14.02
C ALA A 24 14.13 -4.07 15.42
N PRO A 25 14.66 -3.33 16.39
CA PRO A 25 14.85 -3.86 17.76
C PRO A 25 13.54 -4.19 18.47
N ARG A 26 12.43 -3.63 18.02
CA ARG A 26 11.09 -3.89 18.55
C ARG A 26 10.05 -3.85 17.44
N VAL A 27 9.14 -4.83 17.42
CA VAL A 27 8.00 -4.88 16.51
C VAL A 27 6.76 -4.27 17.19
N SER A 28 6.26 -3.16 16.66
CA SER A 28 5.02 -2.51 17.11
C SER A 28 3.85 -2.98 16.26
N LYS A 29 2.97 -3.80 16.82
CA LYS A 29 1.74 -4.28 16.15
C LYS A 29 0.84 -3.13 15.71
N GLN A 30 0.72 -2.07 16.54
CA GLN A 30 -0.11 -0.91 16.22
C GLN A 30 0.41 -0.17 14.98
N LEU A 31 1.72 0.11 14.89
CA LEU A 31 2.29 0.80 13.74
C LEU A 31 2.12 -0.02 12.45
N LEU A 32 2.30 -1.33 12.51
CA LEU A 32 2.06 -2.23 11.37
C LEU A 32 0.59 -2.20 10.94
N HIS A 33 -0.34 -2.29 11.89
CA HIS A 33 -1.77 -2.22 11.61
C HIS A 33 -2.14 -0.89 10.93
N ASP A 34 -1.72 0.24 11.49
CA ASP A 34 -2.03 1.56 10.95
C ASP A 34 -1.46 1.74 9.54
N ALA A 35 -0.23 1.26 9.28
CA ALA A 35 0.36 1.27 7.95
C ALA A 35 -0.45 0.44 6.96
N VAL A 36 -0.86 -0.78 7.31
CA VAL A 36 -1.67 -1.66 6.45
C VAL A 36 -3.02 -1.03 6.16
N VAL A 37 -3.72 -0.51 7.18
CA VAL A 37 -5.02 0.18 7.03
C VAL A 37 -4.88 1.40 6.12
N MET A 38 -3.81 2.19 6.27
CA MET A 38 -3.53 3.31 5.38
C MET A 38 -3.40 2.88 3.91
N TYR A 39 -2.58 1.86 3.62
CA TYR A 39 -2.40 1.36 2.25
C TYR A 39 -3.70 0.85 1.66
N GLN A 40 -4.50 0.11 2.43
CA GLN A 40 -5.81 -0.39 1.99
C GLN A 40 -6.83 0.74 1.77
N ALA A 41 -6.85 1.75 2.66
CA ALA A 41 -7.73 2.91 2.51
C ALA A 41 -7.39 3.73 1.27
N ASN A 42 -6.09 3.90 0.97
CA ASN A 42 -5.61 4.66 -0.19
C ASN A 42 -5.92 3.96 -1.54
N GLN A 43 -6.21 2.65 -1.52
CA GLN A 43 -6.64 1.91 -2.73
C GLN A 43 -8.14 2.06 -3.01
N ARG A 44 -8.94 2.57 -2.06
CA ARG A 44 -10.38 2.71 -2.24
C ARG A 44 -10.68 3.88 -3.16
N GLN A 45 -11.43 3.61 -4.22
CA GLN A 45 -11.79 4.60 -5.23
C GLN A 45 -12.79 5.65 -4.72
N GLY A 46 -13.72 5.29 -3.84
CA GLY A 46 -14.65 6.20 -3.17
C GLY A 46 -15.65 6.93 -4.06
N THR A 47 -15.91 6.47 -5.27
CA THR A 47 -16.76 7.13 -6.29
C THR A 47 -18.26 6.87 -6.14
N GLN A 48 -18.68 6.06 -5.16
CA GLN A 48 -20.08 5.72 -4.99
C GLN A 48 -20.93 6.95 -4.65
N LYS A 49 -21.99 7.14 -5.45
CA LYS A 49 -22.97 8.21 -5.29
C LYS A 49 -24.40 7.68 -5.36
N THR A 50 -25.28 8.22 -4.52
CA THR A 50 -26.73 8.01 -4.63
C THR A 50 -27.43 9.35 -4.69
N LYS A 51 -28.60 9.40 -5.35
CA LYS A 51 -29.34 10.66 -5.52
C LYS A 51 -30.07 11.04 -4.23
N THR A 52 -29.84 12.27 -3.79
CA THR A 52 -30.62 12.92 -2.73
C THR A 52 -32.01 13.29 -3.24
N ARG A 53 -32.95 13.64 -2.35
CA ARG A 53 -34.26 14.09 -2.74
C ARG A 53 -34.26 15.32 -3.67
N GLY A 54 -33.22 16.16 -3.63
CA GLY A 54 -33.05 17.30 -4.51
C GLY A 54 -32.60 16.93 -5.92
N GLU A 55 -31.87 15.82 -6.06
CA GLU A 55 -31.31 15.34 -7.34
C GLU A 55 -32.23 14.40 -8.11
N VAL A 56 -33.27 13.85 -7.47
CA VAL A 56 -34.25 13.00 -8.14
C VAL A 56 -35.19 13.88 -8.97
N ALA A 57 -35.45 13.47 -10.21
CA ALA A 57 -36.44 14.14 -11.08
C ALA A 57 -37.84 14.08 -10.49
N GLY A 58 -38.61 15.14 -10.66
CA GLY A 58 -39.98 15.21 -10.21
C GLY A 58 -40.34 16.57 -9.57
N SER A 59 -41.63 16.77 -9.27
CA SER A 59 -42.14 18.01 -8.69
C SER A 59 -41.69 18.20 -7.23
N THR A 60 -41.41 19.46 -6.88
CA THR A 60 -41.16 19.88 -5.50
C THR A 60 -42.44 20.20 -4.75
N ARG A 61 -43.57 20.34 -5.48
CA ARG A 61 -44.86 20.71 -4.92
C ARG A 61 -45.34 19.67 -3.92
N LYS A 62 -46.03 20.14 -2.85
CA LYS A 62 -46.77 19.30 -1.90
C LYS A 62 -47.88 18.56 -2.67
N LEU A 63 -48.00 17.24 -2.40
CA LEU A 63 -48.91 16.37 -3.16
C LEU A 63 -50.38 16.79 -3.00
N TYR A 64 -50.83 17.12 -1.79
CA TYR A 64 -52.18 17.58 -1.45
C TYR A 64 -52.14 18.45 -0.18
N LYS A 65 -53.29 19.15 0.08
CA LYS A 65 -53.44 20.01 1.28
C LYS A 65 -53.27 19.22 2.58
N GLN A 66 -52.89 19.92 3.65
CA GLN A 66 -52.52 19.37 4.95
C GLN A 66 -53.66 18.59 5.63
N LYS A 67 -54.91 19.05 5.44
CA LYS A 67 -56.14 18.49 6.01
C LYS A 67 -57.24 18.46 4.96
N GLY A 68 -58.34 17.68 5.20
CA GLY A 68 -59.51 17.65 4.36
C GLY A 68 -59.43 16.73 3.15
N THR A 69 -58.47 15.76 3.10
CA THR A 69 -58.33 14.79 2.00
C THR A 69 -58.62 13.36 2.43
N GLY A 70 -58.87 13.09 3.73
CA GLY A 70 -59.00 11.73 4.24
C GLY A 70 -57.72 10.89 4.23
N ASN A 71 -56.64 11.35 3.56
CA ASN A 71 -55.35 10.64 3.44
C ASN A 71 -54.36 11.06 4.52
N ALA A 72 -53.40 10.18 4.78
CA ALA A 72 -52.25 10.51 5.65
C ALA A 72 -51.51 11.74 5.10
N ARG A 73 -51.01 12.60 5.99
CA ARG A 73 -50.29 13.82 5.62
C ARG A 73 -49.05 13.48 4.77
N ALA A 74 -48.85 14.24 3.70
CA ALA A 74 -47.69 14.02 2.82
C ALA A 74 -47.07 15.34 2.35
N GLY A 75 -45.77 15.33 2.23
CA GLY A 75 -44.99 16.41 1.61
C GLY A 75 -44.85 16.24 0.09
N GLY A 76 -43.66 16.49 -0.43
CA GLY A 76 -43.36 16.33 -1.86
C GLY A 76 -43.17 14.89 -2.29
N ARG A 77 -43.33 14.62 -3.58
CA ARG A 77 -43.20 13.27 -4.17
C ARG A 77 -41.78 12.70 -4.08
N ARG A 78 -40.75 13.56 -4.06
CA ARG A 78 -39.34 13.18 -4.02
C ARG A 78 -38.83 12.79 -2.62
N SER A 79 -39.69 12.80 -1.59
CA SER A 79 -39.29 12.42 -0.24
C SER A 79 -38.76 10.99 -0.19
N GLY A 80 -37.68 10.75 0.61
CA GLY A 80 -37.11 9.43 0.78
C GLY A 80 -38.03 8.38 1.41
N THR A 81 -39.15 8.81 2.03
CA THR A 81 -40.19 7.92 2.57
C THR A 81 -41.15 7.41 1.49
N ARG A 82 -41.04 7.91 0.26
CA ARG A 82 -41.93 7.55 -0.85
C ARG A 82 -41.22 6.70 -1.88
N ARG A 83 -41.96 5.80 -2.53
CA ARG A 83 -41.49 4.99 -3.66
C ARG A 83 -41.03 5.89 -4.81
N GLY A 84 -39.82 5.71 -5.31
CA GLY A 84 -39.20 6.57 -6.31
C GLY A 84 -38.66 7.90 -5.78
N GLY A 85 -38.65 8.12 -4.46
CA GLY A 85 -37.97 9.26 -3.82
C GLY A 85 -36.46 9.08 -3.70
N GLY A 86 -35.78 10.18 -3.32
CA GLY A 86 -34.34 10.16 -3.11
C GLY A 86 -33.94 9.56 -1.77
N HIS A 87 -32.68 9.17 -1.64
CA HIS A 87 -32.13 8.69 -0.37
C HIS A 87 -32.05 9.84 0.65
N ILE A 88 -32.43 9.57 1.90
CA ILE A 88 -32.36 10.55 3.01
C ILE A 88 -30.90 10.86 3.31
N PHE A 89 -30.09 9.82 3.53
CA PHE A 89 -28.64 9.92 3.71
C PHE A 89 -27.94 9.38 2.46
N ALA A 90 -27.99 10.18 1.38
CA ALA A 90 -27.38 9.79 0.13
C ALA A 90 -25.86 9.72 0.23
N LYS A 91 -25.28 8.66 -0.33
CA LYS A 91 -23.83 8.52 -0.44
C LYS A 91 -23.31 9.61 -1.37
N ARG A 92 -22.19 10.22 -0.98
CA ARG A 92 -21.45 11.19 -1.80
C ARG A 92 -20.05 10.67 -2.06
N PRO A 93 -19.48 10.90 -3.24
CA PRO A 93 -18.10 10.59 -3.51
C PRO A 93 -17.21 11.26 -2.45
N ARG A 94 -16.28 10.50 -1.90
CA ARG A 94 -15.29 11.02 -0.94
C ARG A 94 -13.97 10.30 -1.08
N ASP A 95 -12.89 10.98 -0.77
CA ASP A 95 -11.58 10.38 -0.61
C ASP A 95 -11.51 9.67 0.75
N PHE A 96 -10.99 8.44 0.75
CA PHE A 96 -10.71 7.64 1.95
C PHE A 96 -9.23 7.66 2.31
N GLY A 97 -8.41 8.27 1.46
CA GLY A 97 -6.96 8.30 1.62
C GLY A 97 -6.52 9.15 2.81
N TRP A 98 -5.46 8.70 3.46
CA TRP A 98 -4.77 9.44 4.50
C TRP A 98 -3.28 9.13 4.47
N ARG A 99 -2.46 9.91 5.18
CA ARG A 99 -1.02 9.84 5.11
C ARG A 99 -0.40 9.63 6.48
N MET A 100 0.66 8.83 6.51
CA MET A 100 1.56 8.69 7.65
C MET A 100 2.91 9.37 7.37
N PRO A 101 3.66 9.76 8.40
CA PRO A 101 5.02 10.27 8.24
C PRO A 101 5.93 9.24 7.55
N ARG A 102 6.80 9.69 6.65
CA ARG A 102 7.72 8.79 5.89
C ARG A 102 8.57 7.91 6.81
N LYS A 103 9.10 8.47 7.91
CA LYS A 103 9.89 7.72 8.89
C LYS A 103 9.09 6.58 9.52
N ALA A 104 7.81 6.80 9.83
CA ALA A 104 6.92 5.77 10.37
C ALA A 104 6.67 4.64 9.35
N LEU A 105 6.47 4.97 8.06
CA LEU A 105 6.31 3.97 7.00
C LEU A 105 7.58 3.15 6.77
N GLN A 106 8.75 3.79 6.76
CA GLN A 106 10.04 3.09 6.66
C GLN A 106 10.26 2.15 7.84
N GLN A 107 9.96 2.61 9.05
CA GLN A 107 10.05 1.79 10.25
C GLN A 107 9.05 0.63 10.21
N ALA A 108 7.82 0.85 9.73
CA ALA A 108 6.83 -0.22 9.55
C ALA A 108 7.31 -1.28 8.55
N ALA A 109 7.92 -0.89 7.42
CA ALA A 109 8.47 -1.83 6.44
C ALA A 109 9.59 -2.70 7.04
N ARG A 110 10.50 -2.10 7.85
CA ARG A 110 11.57 -2.83 8.54
C ARG A 110 11.03 -3.80 9.59
N MET A 111 10.07 -3.36 10.40
CA MET A 111 9.39 -4.21 11.38
C MET A 111 8.66 -5.37 10.72
N ALA A 112 8.02 -5.13 9.57
CA ALA A 112 7.35 -6.17 8.80
C ALA A 112 8.33 -7.24 8.31
N LEU A 113 9.48 -6.83 7.75
CA LEU A 113 10.49 -7.78 7.28
C LEU A 113 11.15 -8.52 8.46
N ALA A 114 11.48 -7.81 9.55
CA ALA A 114 12.03 -8.44 10.76
C ALA A 114 11.10 -9.50 11.34
N SER A 115 9.78 -9.23 11.39
CA SER A 115 8.79 -10.21 11.82
C SER A 115 8.76 -11.45 10.92
N ARG A 116 8.78 -11.25 9.57
CA ARG A 116 8.78 -12.35 8.60
C ARG A 116 10.04 -13.22 8.67
N ILE A 117 11.19 -12.61 8.97
CA ILE A 117 12.43 -13.34 9.21
C ILE A 117 12.34 -14.16 10.50
N ALA A 118 11.79 -13.58 11.57
CA ALA A 118 11.60 -14.28 12.85
C ALA A 118 10.63 -15.47 12.75
N ASP A 119 9.67 -15.42 11.82
CA ASP A 119 8.69 -16.46 11.55
C ASP A 119 9.15 -17.49 10.48
N ASP A 120 10.42 -17.43 10.02
CA ASP A 120 11.01 -18.29 8.97
C ASP A 120 10.24 -18.30 7.63
N GLU A 121 9.55 -17.20 7.32
CA GLU A 121 8.75 -17.06 6.10
C GLU A 121 9.53 -16.41 4.94
N VAL A 122 10.81 -16.07 5.15
CA VAL A 122 11.71 -15.49 4.16
C VAL A 122 12.70 -16.55 3.68
N LYS A 123 12.78 -16.70 2.36
CA LYS A 123 13.81 -17.53 1.70
C LYS A 123 14.67 -16.66 0.81
N LEU A 124 15.95 -16.96 0.73
CA LEU A 124 16.88 -16.25 -0.13
C LEU A 124 17.21 -17.05 -1.38
N ILE A 125 17.40 -16.32 -2.48
CA ILE A 125 17.89 -16.87 -3.74
C ILE A 125 19.18 -16.15 -4.08
N ASP A 126 20.14 -16.88 -4.56
CA ASP A 126 21.44 -16.33 -4.92
C ASP A 126 21.32 -15.33 -6.08
N SER A 127 20.72 -15.75 -7.19
CA SER A 127 20.47 -14.90 -8.35
C SER A 127 19.15 -15.24 -9.04
N LEU A 128 18.45 -14.22 -9.56
CA LEU A 128 17.20 -14.34 -10.32
C LEU A 128 17.47 -13.87 -11.76
N VAL A 129 18.25 -14.66 -12.52
CA VAL A 129 18.56 -14.33 -13.92
C VAL A 129 17.72 -15.20 -14.84
N VAL A 130 16.82 -14.57 -15.60
CA VAL A 130 16.02 -15.24 -16.63
C VAL A 130 16.40 -14.65 -17.98
N SER A 131 17.05 -15.44 -18.83
CA SER A 131 17.48 -15.00 -20.17
C SER A 131 16.28 -14.71 -21.10
N GLU A 132 15.28 -15.58 -21.07
CA GLU A 132 14.03 -15.41 -21.83
C GLU A 132 12.82 -15.36 -20.91
N PRO A 133 11.84 -14.47 -21.14
CA PRO A 133 10.66 -14.36 -20.29
C PRO A 133 9.73 -15.57 -20.48
N LYS A 134 9.94 -16.62 -19.67
CA LYS A 134 9.14 -17.85 -19.66
C LYS A 134 8.55 -18.12 -18.27
N THR A 135 7.23 -18.23 -18.18
CA THR A 135 6.50 -18.52 -16.92
C THR A 135 6.82 -19.91 -16.37
N ALA A 136 7.08 -20.89 -17.25
CA ALA A 136 7.39 -22.26 -16.86
C ALA A 136 8.64 -22.37 -15.96
N VAL A 137 9.66 -21.52 -16.19
CA VAL A 137 10.88 -21.49 -15.39
C VAL A 137 10.58 -21.09 -13.95
N VAL A 138 9.81 -20.00 -13.78
CA VAL A 138 9.42 -19.48 -12.44
C VAL A 138 8.48 -20.46 -11.73
N ALA A 139 7.51 -21.02 -12.45
CA ALA A 139 6.59 -22.02 -11.89
C ALA A 139 7.33 -23.30 -11.46
N GLY A 140 8.31 -23.75 -12.25
CA GLY A 140 9.18 -24.89 -11.91
C GLY A 140 10.00 -24.64 -10.65
N MET A 141 10.57 -23.44 -10.51
CA MET A 141 11.31 -23.01 -9.32
C MET A 141 10.41 -23.00 -8.08
N LEU A 142 9.21 -22.40 -8.16
CA LEU A 142 8.26 -22.35 -7.04
C LEU A 142 7.84 -23.74 -6.57
N LYS A 143 7.59 -24.67 -7.49
CA LYS A 143 7.27 -26.07 -7.17
C LYS A 143 8.41 -26.76 -6.42
N LYS A 144 9.66 -26.59 -6.87
CA LYS A 144 10.84 -27.18 -6.23
C LYS A 144 11.10 -26.61 -4.83
N LEU A 145 10.80 -25.32 -4.60
CA LEU A 145 10.90 -24.66 -3.29
C LEU A 145 9.72 -24.99 -2.35
N GLY A 146 8.70 -25.74 -2.82
CA GLY A 146 7.49 -26.04 -2.02
C GLY A 146 6.57 -24.85 -1.82
N LEU A 147 6.59 -23.90 -2.76
CA LEU A 147 5.83 -22.65 -2.69
C LEU A 147 4.74 -22.54 -3.77
N GLY A 148 4.49 -23.61 -4.53
CA GLY A 148 3.59 -23.58 -5.70
C GLY A 148 2.13 -23.20 -5.39
N GLU A 149 1.66 -23.47 -4.17
CA GLU A 149 0.27 -23.17 -3.73
C GLU A 149 0.19 -21.98 -2.76
N LYS A 150 1.32 -21.36 -2.44
CA LYS A 150 1.39 -20.23 -1.50
C LYS A 150 1.44 -18.91 -2.24
N THR A 151 0.92 -17.87 -1.60
CA THR A 151 1.15 -16.52 -2.08
C THR A 151 2.59 -16.12 -1.81
N VAL A 152 3.30 -15.63 -2.84
CA VAL A 152 4.74 -15.36 -2.80
C VAL A 152 5.03 -13.94 -3.29
N LEU A 153 5.87 -13.22 -2.55
CA LEU A 153 6.46 -11.97 -2.99
C LEU A 153 7.90 -12.22 -3.43
N PHE A 154 8.20 -11.90 -4.67
CA PHE A 154 9.59 -11.79 -5.15
C PHE A 154 10.10 -10.37 -4.94
N ALA A 155 11.22 -10.25 -4.25
CA ALA A 155 11.88 -8.97 -4.03
C ALA A 155 13.30 -8.99 -4.62
N PRO A 156 13.47 -8.66 -5.91
CA PRO A 156 14.78 -8.43 -6.50
C PRO A 156 15.37 -7.10 -6.03
N GLU A 157 16.68 -6.92 -6.12
CA GLU A 157 17.35 -5.65 -5.81
C GLU A 157 16.78 -4.50 -6.67
N LYS A 158 16.72 -4.72 -7.99
CA LYS A 158 16.25 -3.78 -9.00
C LYS A 158 15.13 -4.39 -9.82
N HIS A 159 14.39 -3.55 -10.50
CA HIS A 159 13.34 -4.01 -11.41
C HIS A 159 13.96 -4.74 -12.61
N ASP A 160 13.68 -6.04 -12.74
CA ASP A 160 14.00 -6.84 -13.91
C ASP A 160 12.73 -7.11 -14.73
N ALA A 161 12.69 -6.55 -15.94
CA ALA A 161 11.55 -6.66 -16.84
C ALA A 161 11.33 -8.10 -17.35
N ALA A 162 12.41 -8.87 -17.56
CA ALA A 162 12.32 -10.25 -18.03
C ALA A 162 11.74 -11.15 -16.95
N PHE A 163 12.25 -11.03 -15.73
CA PHE A 163 11.74 -11.76 -14.57
C PHE A 163 10.28 -11.36 -14.25
N TRP A 164 9.97 -10.07 -14.24
CA TRP A 164 8.62 -9.59 -13.99
C TRP A 164 7.58 -10.14 -14.99
N LYS A 165 7.91 -10.14 -16.30
CA LYS A 165 7.06 -10.73 -17.34
C LYS A 165 6.84 -12.23 -17.13
N SER A 166 7.86 -12.95 -16.65
CA SER A 166 7.82 -14.39 -16.37
C SER A 166 6.95 -14.72 -15.15
N ALA A 167 6.95 -13.86 -14.13
CA ALA A 167 6.31 -14.13 -12.85
C ALA A 167 4.85 -13.62 -12.75
N ARG A 168 4.54 -12.47 -13.38
CA ARG A 168 3.26 -11.77 -13.22
C ARG A 168 2.01 -12.56 -13.60
N ASN A 169 2.14 -13.56 -14.51
CA ASN A 169 1.01 -14.38 -14.95
C ASN A 169 0.69 -15.55 -14.01
N ILE A 170 1.51 -15.78 -12.99
CA ILE A 170 1.29 -16.85 -12.01
C ILE A 170 0.41 -16.30 -10.90
N ASP A 171 -0.71 -16.97 -10.63
CA ASP A 171 -1.62 -16.57 -9.56
C ASP A 171 -0.94 -16.64 -8.18
N GLY A 172 -1.27 -15.68 -7.32
CA GLY A 172 -0.65 -15.58 -5.98
C GLY A 172 0.79 -15.08 -5.95
N VAL A 173 1.40 -14.77 -7.11
CA VAL A 173 2.77 -14.24 -7.20
C VAL A 173 2.76 -12.74 -7.44
N SER A 174 3.57 -12.02 -6.67
CA SER A 174 3.83 -10.59 -6.85
C SER A 174 5.32 -10.33 -6.93
N VAL A 175 5.73 -9.34 -7.73
CA VAL A 175 7.14 -8.93 -7.87
C VAL A 175 7.22 -7.46 -7.55
N SER A 176 8.09 -7.10 -6.61
CA SER A 176 8.33 -5.71 -6.21
C SER A 176 9.81 -5.51 -5.87
N PRO A 177 10.52 -4.57 -6.51
CA PRO A 177 11.90 -4.28 -6.17
C PRO A 177 12.03 -3.74 -4.74
N VAL A 178 13.20 -3.86 -4.14
CA VAL A 178 13.46 -3.43 -2.76
C VAL A 178 13.02 -2.00 -2.49
N ALA A 179 13.24 -1.10 -3.44
CA ALA A 179 12.89 0.32 -3.31
C ALA A 179 11.37 0.58 -3.13
N GLU A 180 10.51 -0.32 -3.62
CA GLU A 180 9.04 -0.22 -3.58
C GLU A 180 8.42 -1.02 -2.44
N LEU A 181 9.23 -1.75 -1.67
CA LEU A 181 8.74 -2.57 -0.56
C LEU A 181 8.08 -1.70 0.51
N ASN A 182 6.89 -2.09 0.91
CA ASN A 182 6.15 -1.46 1.99
C ASN A 182 5.59 -2.52 2.96
N ALA A 183 5.16 -2.10 4.15
CA ALA A 183 4.68 -3.01 5.18
C ALA A 183 3.53 -3.91 4.69
N TRP A 184 2.61 -3.37 3.86
CA TRP A 184 1.49 -4.15 3.35
C TRP A 184 1.93 -5.19 2.30
N SER A 185 2.84 -4.84 1.37
CA SER A 185 3.37 -5.79 0.38
C SER A 185 4.16 -6.93 1.03
N ILE A 186 4.87 -6.66 2.14
CA ILE A 186 5.62 -7.64 2.90
C ILE A 186 4.71 -8.56 3.73
N LEU A 187 3.65 -8.01 4.36
CA LEU A 187 2.77 -8.78 5.24
C LEU A 187 1.66 -9.55 4.51
N ARG A 188 1.29 -9.13 3.29
CA ARG A 188 0.20 -9.76 2.53
C ARG A 188 0.51 -11.18 2.06
N PRO A 189 1.67 -11.48 1.43
CA PRO A 189 2.01 -12.83 0.97
C PRO A 189 2.39 -13.72 2.14
N ARG A 190 2.24 -15.03 1.96
CA ARG A 190 2.62 -16.03 2.96
C ARG A 190 4.11 -16.30 3.01
N SER A 191 4.81 -16.11 1.90
CA SER A 191 6.26 -16.31 1.83
C SER A 191 6.91 -15.22 0.99
N ILE A 192 8.15 -14.89 1.34
CA ILE A 192 8.94 -13.88 0.65
C ILE A 192 10.19 -14.55 0.08
N LEU A 193 10.47 -14.29 -1.19
CA LEU A 193 11.69 -14.69 -1.86
C LEU A 193 12.50 -13.45 -2.21
N MET A 194 13.68 -13.29 -1.61
CA MET A 194 14.58 -12.16 -1.86
C MET A 194 15.89 -12.65 -2.47
N THR A 195 16.54 -11.81 -3.27
CA THR A 195 17.93 -12.04 -3.66
C THR A 195 18.85 -11.64 -2.53
N ARG A 196 20.09 -12.20 -2.49
CA ARG A 196 21.12 -11.76 -1.54
C ARG A 196 21.37 -10.26 -1.64
N ALA A 197 21.54 -9.76 -2.86
CA ALA A 197 21.75 -8.32 -3.09
C ALA A 197 20.55 -7.47 -2.59
N ALA A 198 19.33 -8.01 -2.68
CA ALA A 198 18.11 -7.32 -2.23
C ALA A 198 18.08 -7.16 -0.69
N ILE A 199 18.46 -8.21 0.06
CA ILE A 199 18.48 -8.10 1.52
C ILE A 199 19.59 -7.18 2.01
N ASP A 200 20.76 -7.19 1.34
CA ASP A 200 21.87 -6.28 1.64
C ASP A 200 21.48 -4.81 1.35
N ALA A 201 20.82 -4.55 0.22
CA ALA A 201 20.31 -3.21 -0.12
C ALA A 201 19.24 -2.73 0.88
N PHE A 202 18.35 -3.61 1.33
CA PHE A 202 17.36 -3.27 2.34
C PHE A 202 18.02 -2.98 3.70
N ARG A 203 19.02 -3.77 4.11
CA ARG A 203 19.81 -3.59 5.33
C ARG A 203 20.57 -2.27 5.30
N ALA A 204 21.22 -1.93 4.19
CA ALA A 204 21.91 -0.66 4.01
C ALA A 204 20.96 0.55 4.18
N SER A 205 19.77 0.49 3.56
CA SER A 205 18.74 1.53 3.71
C SER A 205 18.26 1.68 5.17
N ALA A 206 18.23 0.58 5.93
CA ALA A 206 17.87 0.57 7.33
C ALA A 206 18.94 1.26 8.21
N VAL A 207 20.20 1.00 7.95
CA VAL A 207 21.34 1.60 8.68
C VAL A 207 21.44 3.10 8.41
N GLU A 208 21.29 3.53 7.16
CA GLU A 208 21.30 4.96 6.81
C GLU A 208 20.22 5.77 7.51
N ALA A 209 19.02 5.23 7.61
CA ALA A 209 17.92 5.93 8.25
C ALA A 209 17.99 5.91 9.79
N ASN A 210 18.77 5.02 10.39
CA ASN A 210 19.04 4.99 11.83
C ASN A 210 20.22 5.89 12.22
N LYS A 211 21.00 6.42 11.27
CA LYS A 211 22.03 7.42 11.59
C LYS A 211 21.38 8.65 12.21
N PRO A 212 21.78 9.08 13.41
CA PRO A 212 21.25 10.30 14.01
C PRO A 212 21.54 11.48 13.08
N ALA A 213 20.54 12.35 12.86
CA ALA A 213 20.62 13.52 11.99
C ALA A 213 21.58 14.61 12.52
N ALA A 214 22.75 14.26 12.97
CA ALA A 214 23.73 15.11 13.64
C ALA A 214 24.79 15.72 12.71
N ALA A 215 24.60 15.77 11.39
CA ALA A 215 25.56 16.42 10.50
C ALA A 215 24.98 17.09 9.23
N ALA A 216 23.67 17.22 9.09
CA ALA A 216 23.12 18.05 8.04
C ALA A 216 22.83 19.45 8.57
N GLY A 217 23.82 20.35 8.51
CA GLY A 217 23.70 21.76 8.85
C GLY A 217 22.47 22.36 8.19
N LYS A 218 21.52 22.82 9.00
CA LYS A 218 20.33 23.56 8.57
C LYS A 218 20.73 24.84 7.87
N LYS A 219 20.95 24.82 6.57
CA LYS A 219 20.80 26.03 5.75
C LYS A 219 19.30 26.29 5.61
N LYS A 220 18.74 27.12 6.50
CA LYS A 220 17.43 27.72 6.30
C LYS A 220 17.50 28.50 4.97
N PRO A 221 16.57 28.28 4.00
CA PRO A 221 16.47 29.19 2.87
C PRO A 221 16.06 30.56 3.39
N ALA A 222 16.86 31.58 3.04
CA ALA A 222 16.59 32.96 3.38
C ALA A 222 15.21 33.36 2.82
N LYS A 223 14.34 33.83 3.72
CA LYS A 223 13.03 34.36 3.42
C LYS A 223 13.23 35.60 2.53
N LYS A 224 12.88 35.53 1.23
CA LYS A 224 12.85 36.69 0.35
C LYS A 224 11.88 37.72 0.96
N PRO A 225 12.29 39.01 1.11
CA PRO A 225 11.37 40.01 1.60
C PRO A 225 10.27 40.24 0.56
N ALA A 226 9.01 40.21 1.02
CA ALA A 226 7.84 40.52 0.22
C ALA A 226 7.97 42.00 -0.26
N ALA A 227 8.05 42.18 -1.56
CA ALA A 227 7.95 43.50 -2.19
C ALA A 227 6.54 44.07 -1.92
N ARG A 228 6.48 45.04 -1.03
CA ARG A 228 5.30 45.83 -0.72
C ARG A 228 5.11 46.78 -1.86
N ALA A 229 4.27 46.44 -2.83
CA ALA A 229 3.88 47.33 -3.92
C ALA A 229 3.09 48.50 -3.33
N ALA A 230 3.75 49.66 -3.32
CA ALA A 230 3.10 50.95 -3.17
C ALA A 230 2.22 51.20 -4.40
N LYS A 231 0.92 51.29 -4.21
CA LYS A 231 -0.01 51.93 -5.16
C LYS A 231 -0.93 52.82 -4.34
N LYS A 232 -0.44 54.02 -4.08
CA LYS A 232 -1.24 55.20 -3.78
C LYS A 232 -0.84 56.26 -4.77
N GLU A 233 -1.88 56.96 -5.24
CA GLU A 233 -1.86 58.16 -6.04
C GLU A 233 -1.86 58.03 -7.56
N ALA A 234 -3.08 58.11 -8.13
CA ALA A 234 -3.44 59.19 -9.07
C ALA A 234 -4.94 59.00 -9.46
N LYS A 235 -5.70 60.03 -9.04
CA LYS A 235 -6.98 60.55 -9.56
C LYS A 235 -8.18 59.62 -9.57
#